data_b8f189523fa7335eda7785a3d831cc71
#
_entry.id   b8f189523fa7335eda7785a3d831cc71
#
_cell.length_a   1.000
_cell.length_b   1.000
_cell.length_c   1.000
_cell.angle_alpha   90.00
_cell.angle_beta   90.00
_cell.angle_gamma   90.00
#
_symmetry.space_group_name_H-M   'P 1'
#
loop_
_entity.id
_entity.type
_entity.pdbx_description
1 polymer ?
#
loop_
_entity_poly.entity_id
_entity_poly.type
_entity_poly.pdbx_seq_one_letter_code
_entity_poly.pdbx_strand_id
1 'polypeptide(L)'
;MVESYETQNRIMCEVKSFNCPAYGKFCNDSHRLATLQLEAEVQNWRACFTAYVSAQKAYIEALDGWLSKFIAPEVELYSRGRSSVPRPIFSGPPLLVICRNWLAFLEKLPEKAVTYTMKSFEKDIRALWVQQGEEQHQKRKVDGLASELDRKVLAFQRAESRILESKLHEHESQANVRSRIEYLTEKKAMLDMFRKRLDMEKEKHHNSLQVTQHVTVNRFPTGFSSVFESLLGFSKASEKMYADLLAFGKNAKVLDEEASK
;
A
#
# COMPACT_ATOMS: atom_id res chain seq x y z
N MET A 1 18.07 -12.08 7.88
CA MET A 1 17.13 -10.93 7.70
C MET A 1 17.73 -9.85 6.79
N VAL A 2 18.89 -9.26 7.08
CA VAL A 2 19.50 -8.22 6.23
C VAL A 2 19.64 -8.69 4.78
N GLU A 3 20.29 -9.82 4.54
CA GLU A 3 20.48 -10.41 3.21
C GLU A 3 19.18 -10.67 2.45
N SER A 4 18.14 -11.13 3.16
CA SER A 4 16.80 -11.33 2.60
C SER A 4 16.17 -10.01 2.13
N TYR A 5 16.25 -8.95 2.93
CA TYR A 5 15.72 -7.63 2.55
C TYR A 5 16.57 -6.94 1.47
N GLU A 6 17.87 -7.16 1.43
CA GLU A 6 18.72 -6.70 0.32
C GLU A 6 18.33 -7.34 -1.00
N THR A 7 18.06 -8.65 -0.99
CA THR A 7 17.61 -9.39 -2.17
C THR A 7 16.23 -8.90 -2.63
N GLN A 8 15.30 -8.73 -1.70
CA GLN A 8 13.95 -8.20 -1.99
C GLN A 8 14.00 -6.78 -2.57
N ASN A 9 14.83 -5.91 -1.99
CA ASN A 9 14.97 -4.54 -2.48
C ASN A 9 15.56 -4.51 -3.90
N ARG A 10 16.56 -5.35 -4.19
CA ARG A 10 17.13 -5.50 -5.54
C ARG A 10 16.09 -5.97 -6.55
N ILE A 11 15.30 -7.01 -6.22
CA ILE A 11 14.21 -7.50 -7.07
C ILE A 11 13.20 -6.39 -7.35
N MET A 12 12.82 -5.61 -6.34
CA MET A 12 11.87 -4.50 -6.52
C MET A 12 12.43 -3.37 -7.37
N CYS A 13 13.73 -3.11 -7.33
CA CYS A 13 14.38 -2.16 -8.24
C CYS A 13 14.34 -2.65 -9.69
N GLU A 14 14.55 -3.95 -9.92
CA GLU A 14 14.43 -4.56 -11.24
C GLU A 14 12.98 -4.51 -11.76
N VAL A 15 11.99 -4.81 -10.91
CA VAL A 15 10.56 -4.72 -11.25
C VAL A 15 10.14 -3.32 -11.67
N LYS A 16 10.72 -2.26 -11.07
CA LYS A 16 10.46 -0.87 -11.50
C LYS A 16 10.90 -0.58 -12.93
N SER A 17 11.95 -1.24 -13.40
CA SER A 17 12.46 -1.08 -14.77
C SER A 17 11.69 -1.94 -15.79
N PHE A 18 10.83 -2.85 -15.33
CA PHE A 18 10.08 -3.75 -16.18
C PHE A 18 8.86 -3.05 -16.77
N ASN A 19 8.94 -2.61 -18.01
CA ASN A 19 7.79 -2.18 -18.80
C ASN A 19 6.97 -3.42 -19.18
N CYS A 20 5.94 -3.74 -18.41
CA CYS A 20 5.05 -4.87 -18.72
C CYS A 20 4.02 -4.44 -19.79
N PRO A 21 4.11 -4.92 -21.05
CA PRO A 21 3.18 -4.53 -22.12
C PRO A 21 1.77 -5.13 -21.95
N ALA A 22 1.55 -5.97 -20.94
CA ALA A 22 0.31 -6.73 -20.77
C ALA A 22 -0.82 -5.98 -20.05
N TYR A 23 -0.64 -4.73 -19.66
CA TYR A 23 -1.66 -3.92 -18.95
C TYR A 23 -2.71 -3.28 -19.89
N GLY A 24 -3.04 -3.92 -21.00
CA GLY A 24 -4.12 -3.44 -21.89
C GLY A 24 -5.52 -3.90 -21.51
N LYS A 25 -5.68 -4.62 -20.39
CA LYS A 25 -6.99 -5.14 -19.94
C LYS A 25 -7.54 -4.30 -18.81
N PHE A 26 -8.85 -3.99 -18.89
CA PHE A 26 -9.57 -3.27 -17.83
C PHE A 26 -9.45 -3.97 -16.47
N CYS A 27 -9.52 -3.18 -15.41
CA CYS A 27 -9.67 -3.70 -14.06
C CYS A 27 -10.96 -4.51 -13.94
N ASN A 28 -10.85 -5.78 -13.53
CA ASN A 28 -11.98 -6.64 -13.24
C ASN A 28 -12.22 -6.71 -11.72
N ASP A 29 -13.33 -7.36 -11.32
CA ASP A 29 -13.70 -7.50 -9.90
C ASP A 29 -12.64 -8.30 -9.12
N SER A 30 -11.96 -9.26 -9.75
CA SER A 30 -10.88 -10.03 -9.12
C SER A 30 -9.66 -9.16 -8.81
N HIS A 31 -9.28 -8.27 -9.74
CA HIS A 31 -8.18 -7.32 -9.48
C HIS A 31 -8.51 -6.38 -8.32
N ARG A 32 -9.75 -5.90 -8.28
CA ARG A 32 -10.21 -5.01 -7.21
C ARG A 32 -10.25 -5.72 -5.86
N LEU A 33 -10.69 -6.98 -5.83
CA LEU A 33 -10.66 -7.81 -4.62
C LEU A 33 -9.23 -8.05 -4.15
N ALA A 34 -8.32 -8.42 -5.07
CA ALA A 34 -6.90 -8.61 -4.75
C ALA A 34 -6.26 -7.33 -4.18
N THR A 35 -6.62 -6.15 -4.70
CA THR A 35 -6.15 -4.86 -4.17
C THR A 35 -6.65 -4.63 -2.74
N LEU A 36 -7.89 -4.97 -2.44
CA LEU A 36 -8.46 -4.87 -1.09
C LEU A 36 -7.80 -5.85 -0.11
N GLN A 37 -7.57 -7.09 -0.55
CA GLN A 37 -6.84 -8.08 0.24
C GLN A 37 -5.42 -7.64 0.55
N LEU A 38 -4.72 -7.08 -0.43
CA LEU A 38 -3.38 -6.56 -0.23
C LEU A 38 -3.35 -5.39 0.78
N GLU A 39 -4.34 -4.50 0.74
CA GLU A 39 -4.48 -3.44 1.74
C GLU A 39 -4.55 -4.04 3.16
N ALA A 40 -5.41 -5.05 3.35
CA ALA A 40 -5.57 -5.72 4.63
C ALA A 40 -4.27 -6.42 5.09
N GLU A 41 -3.55 -7.07 4.17
CA GLU A 41 -2.28 -7.74 4.49
C GLU A 41 -1.16 -6.74 4.87
N VAL A 42 -1.09 -5.60 4.21
CA VAL A 42 -0.12 -4.55 4.59
C VAL A 42 -0.47 -3.94 5.96
N GLN A 43 -1.75 -3.77 6.27
CA GLN A 43 -2.20 -3.35 7.61
C GLN A 43 -1.81 -4.36 8.69
N ASN A 44 -2.06 -5.63 8.43
CA ASN A 44 -1.69 -6.74 9.32
C ASN A 44 -0.17 -6.79 9.51
N TRP A 45 0.59 -6.68 8.43
CA TRP A 45 2.06 -6.67 8.50
C TRP A 45 2.59 -5.51 9.35
N ARG A 46 2.05 -4.31 9.17
CA ARG A 46 2.40 -3.14 10.00
C ARG A 46 2.06 -3.36 11.47
N ALA A 47 0.90 -3.95 11.78
CA ALA A 47 0.50 -4.28 13.14
C ALA A 47 1.44 -5.32 13.77
N CYS A 48 1.77 -6.39 13.05
CA CYS A 48 2.72 -7.41 13.50
C CYS A 48 4.12 -6.84 13.73
N PHE A 49 4.61 -5.98 12.85
CA PHE A 49 5.90 -5.31 13.02
C PHE A 49 5.92 -4.43 14.29
N THR A 50 4.87 -3.64 14.50
CA THR A 50 4.75 -2.79 15.70
C THR A 50 4.68 -3.64 16.98
N ALA A 51 3.90 -4.72 16.96
CA ALA A 51 3.78 -5.65 18.08
C ALA A 51 5.13 -6.33 18.38
N TYR A 52 5.87 -6.75 17.36
CA TYR A 52 7.20 -7.34 17.51
C TYR A 52 8.17 -6.39 18.22
N VAL A 53 8.28 -5.15 17.77
CA VAL A 53 9.16 -4.15 18.40
C VAL A 53 8.73 -3.84 19.84
N SER A 54 7.43 -3.69 20.07
CA SER A 54 6.87 -3.44 21.41
C SER A 54 7.14 -4.62 22.35
N ALA A 55 7.00 -5.86 21.88
CA ALA A 55 7.27 -7.05 22.67
C ALA A 55 8.76 -7.16 23.07
N GLN A 56 9.67 -6.80 22.15
CA GLN A 56 11.10 -6.75 22.49
C GLN A 56 11.38 -5.72 23.59
N LYS A 57 10.83 -4.51 23.48
CA LYS A 57 11.00 -3.48 24.52
C LYS A 57 10.46 -3.95 25.86
N ALA A 58 9.23 -4.45 25.88
CA ALA A 58 8.59 -4.96 27.10
C ALA A 58 9.37 -6.12 27.76
N TYR A 59 9.97 -7.00 26.94
CA TYR A 59 10.82 -8.07 27.46
C TYR A 59 12.04 -7.54 28.19
N ILE A 60 12.74 -6.57 27.60
CA ILE A 60 13.96 -6.00 28.21
C ILE A 60 13.60 -5.15 29.45
N GLU A 61 12.50 -4.39 29.41
CA GLU A 61 12.00 -3.64 30.56
C GLU A 61 11.66 -4.58 31.74
N ALA A 62 11.00 -5.71 31.44
CA ALA A 62 10.70 -6.71 32.45
C ALA A 62 11.97 -7.33 33.06
N LEU A 63 12.97 -7.61 32.21
CA LEU A 63 14.26 -8.16 32.66
C LEU A 63 15.04 -7.14 33.50
N ASP A 64 15.11 -5.88 33.10
CA ASP A 64 15.74 -4.79 33.86
C ASP A 64 15.04 -4.61 35.23
N GLY A 65 13.69 -4.59 35.24
CA GLY A 65 12.91 -4.46 36.44
C GLY A 65 13.09 -5.64 37.39
N TRP A 66 13.24 -6.87 36.88
CA TRP A 66 13.52 -8.06 37.67
C TRP A 66 14.93 -7.98 38.28
N LEU A 67 15.96 -7.73 37.48
CA LEU A 67 17.34 -7.59 37.92
C LEU A 67 17.50 -6.50 38.97
N SER A 68 16.90 -5.35 38.75
CA SER A 68 16.96 -4.22 39.70
C SER A 68 16.41 -4.54 41.08
N LYS A 69 15.38 -5.39 41.19
CA LYS A 69 14.80 -5.81 42.46
C LYS A 69 15.73 -6.71 43.28
N PHE A 70 16.53 -7.55 42.60
CA PHE A 70 17.44 -8.45 43.29
C PHE A 70 18.76 -7.80 43.71
N ILE A 71 19.14 -6.71 43.08
CA ILE A 71 20.45 -6.09 43.26
C ILE A 71 20.39 -4.83 44.15
N ALA A 72 19.25 -4.10 44.18
CA ALA A 72 19.07 -2.93 45.01
C ALA A 72 19.16 -3.20 46.53
N PRO A 73 18.67 -4.34 47.09
CA PRO A 73 18.77 -4.60 48.51
C PRO A 73 20.21 -4.78 49.03
N GLU A 74 21.12 -5.34 48.23
CA GLU A 74 22.52 -5.57 48.65
C GLU A 74 23.30 -4.26 48.76
N VAL A 75 23.06 -3.31 47.89
CA VAL A 75 23.78 -2.02 47.92
C VAL A 75 23.38 -1.17 49.13
N GLU A 76 22.12 -1.22 49.59
CA GLU A 76 21.67 -0.50 50.79
C GLU A 76 22.20 -1.09 52.09
N LEU A 77 22.34 -2.41 52.15
CA LEU A 77 22.87 -3.10 53.35
C LEU A 77 24.36 -2.86 53.59
N TYR A 78 25.16 -2.73 52.51
CA TYR A 78 26.59 -2.47 52.62
C TYR A 78 26.95 -0.98 52.75
N SER A 79 26.02 -0.05 52.48
CA SER A 79 26.25 1.41 52.52
C SER A 79 26.24 1.99 53.97
N ARG A 80 25.91 1.22 55.02
CA ARG A 80 25.89 1.67 56.42
C ARG A 80 27.25 1.66 57.11
N GLY A 81 28.32 1.21 56.47
CA GLY A 81 29.67 1.16 57.05
C GLY A 81 30.71 1.97 56.25
N ARG A 82 30.99 3.17 56.68
CA ARG A 82 32.22 3.99 56.41
C ARG A 82 32.92 3.76 55.06
N SER A 83 32.71 4.66 54.10
CA SER A 83 33.83 5.36 53.38
C SER A 83 33.24 6.27 52.31
N SER A 84 33.54 7.55 52.37
CA SER A 84 33.22 8.60 51.39
C SER A 84 34.16 8.55 50.21
N VAL A 85 34.16 7.48 49.46
CA VAL A 85 34.79 7.44 48.13
C VAL A 85 33.64 7.50 47.12
N PRO A 86 33.60 8.51 46.19
CA PRO A 86 32.63 8.52 45.13
C PRO A 86 32.88 7.31 44.23
N ARG A 87 32.06 6.26 44.41
CA ARG A 87 32.10 5.13 43.45
C ARG A 87 31.60 5.62 42.11
N PRO A 88 32.29 5.26 41.02
CA PRO A 88 31.82 5.64 39.69
C PRO A 88 30.41 5.10 39.47
N ILE A 89 29.55 5.92 38.88
CA ILE A 89 28.12 5.78 38.66
C ILE A 89 27.75 4.52 37.80
N PHE A 90 28.74 3.69 37.45
CA PHE A 90 28.62 2.48 36.62
C PHE A 90 28.69 1.15 37.41
N SER A 91 28.58 1.15 38.73
CA SER A 91 28.69 -0.06 39.59
C SER A 91 27.37 -0.79 39.77
N GLY A 92 26.82 -1.34 38.69
CA GLY A 92 25.80 -2.41 38.77
C GLY A 92 26.39 -3.71 38.16
N PRO A 93 25.77 -4.89 38.46
CA PRO A 93 26.18 -6.12 37.81
C PRO A 93 26.22 -5.97 36.31
N PRO A 94 27.18 -6.60 35.62
CA PRO A 94 27.37 -6.46 34.17
C PRO A 94 26.08 -6.67 33.37
N LEU A 95 25.24 -7.60 33.78
CA LEU A 95 23.98 -7.91 33.12
C LEU A 95 22.96 -6.75 33.19
N LEU A 96 22.86 -6.05 34.30
CA LEU A 96 21.97 -4.89 34.47
C LEU A 96 22.38 -3.75 33.52
N VAL A 97 23.69 -3.49 33.43
CA VAL A 97 24.23 -2.46 32.54
C VAL A 97 23.99 -2.84 31.06
N ILE A 98 24.12 -4.12 30.72
CA ILE A 98 23.81 -4.63 29.37
C ILE A 98 22.32 -4.42 29.06
N CYS A 99 21.40 -4.74 29.96
CA CYS A 99 19.96 -4.57 29.77
C CYS A 99 19.58 -3.10 29.55
N ARG A 100 20.13 -2.18 30.34
CA ARG A 100 19.90 -0.75 30.19
C ARG A 100 20.43 -0.19 28.87
N ASN A 101 21.62 -0.61 28.45
CA ASN A 101 22.16 -0.24 27.15
C ASN A 101 21.31 -0.82 26.01
N TRP A 102 20.85 -2.06 26.15
CA TRP A 102 19.98 -2.68 25.16
C TRP A 102 18.68 -1.89 24.99
N LEU A 103 18.03 -1.50 26.09
CA LEU A 103 16.83 -0.67 26.03
C LEU A 103 17.11 0.68 25.34
N ALA A 104 18.18 1.36 25.72
CA ALA A 104 18.59 2.63 25.12
C ALA A 104 18.91 2.51 23.60
N PHE A 105 19.42 1.36 23.17
CA PHE A 105 19.70 1.09 21.76
C PHE A 105 18.41 0.75 20.99
N LEU A 106 17.48 -0.01 21.58
CA LEU A 106 16.17 -0.28 21.00
C LEU A 106 15.36 0.97 20.74
N GLU A 107 15.46 1.98 21.61
CA GLU A 107 14.79 3.27 21.43
C GLU A 107 15.31 4.08 20.23
N LYS A 108 16.56 3.82 19.82
CA LYS A 108 17.19 4.49 18.68
C LYS A 108 16.90 3.81 17.34
N LEU A 109 16.29 2.64 17.34
CA LEU A 109 15.95 1.94 16.10
C LEU A 109 14.93 2.74 15.27
N PRO A 110 15.05 2.73 13.93
CA PRO A 110 14.18 3.53 13.05
C PRO A 110 12.80 2.87 12.82
N GLU A 111 12.11 2.41 13.88
CA GLU A 111 10.80 1.77 13.80
C GLU A 111 9.73 2.67 13.18
N LYS A 112 9.81 3.98 13.50
CA LYS A 112 8.87 4.99 12.98
C LYS A 112 8.97 5.15 11.47
N ALA A 113 10.16 5.00 10.90
CA ALA A 113 10.35 5.06 9.45
C ALA A 113 9.64 3.90 8.76
N VAL A 114 9.78 2.68 9.30
CA VAL A 114 9.11 1.48 8.76
C VAL A 114 7.59 1.60 8.85
N THR A 115 7.06 1.97 10.00
CA THR A 115 5.61 2.12 10.19
C THR A 115 5.03 3.24 9.33
N TYR A 116 5.78 4.31 9.10
CA TYR A 116 5.39 5.42 8.23
C TYR A 116 5.33 4.98 6.76
N THR A 117 6.36 4.29 6.25
CA THR A 117 6.38 3.82 4.85
C THR A 117 5.30 2.78 4.59
N MET A 118 5.05 1.85 5.51
CA MET A 118 3.93 0.90 5.41
C MET A 118 2.57 1.61 5.38
N LYS A 119 2.38 2.61 6.23
CA LYS A 119 1.14 3.42 6.26
C LYS A 119 0.96 4.26 5.00
N SER A 120 2.04 4.77 4.42
CA SER A 120 2.01 5.50 3.15
C SER A 120 1.60 4.56 2.01
N PHE A 121 2.21 3.39 1.96
CA PHE A 121 1.89 2.38 0.95
C PHE A 121 0.44 1.87 1.08
N GLU A 122 -0.08 1.65 2.28
CA GLU A 122 -1.49 1.35 2.54
C GLU A 122 -2.43 2.38 1.91
N LYS A 123 -2.10 3.69 2.06
CA LYS A 123 -2.89 4.77 1.43
C LYS A 123 -2.83 4.72 -0.10
N ASP A 124 -1.68 4.40 -0.67
CA ASP A 124 -1.53 4.26 -2.13
C ASP A 124 -2.36 3.09 -2.67
N ILE A 125 -2.37 1.94 -1.96
CA ILE A 125 -3.21 0.79 -2.30
C ILE A 125 -4.69 1.16 -2.21
N ARG A 126 -5.09 1.88 -1.17
CA ARG A 126 -6.47 2.36 -1.00
C ARG A 126 -6.89 3.30 -2.13
N ALA A 127 -6.01 4.22 -2.53
CA ALA A 127 -6.25 5.12 -3.65
C ALA A 127 -6.40 4.34 -4.97
N LEU A 128 -5.60 3.30 -5.19
CA LEU A 128 -5.73 2.41 -6.34
C LEU A 128 -7.09 1.69 -6.34
N TRP A 129 -7.53 1.16 -5.20
CA TRP A 129 -8.82 0.49 -5.09
C TRP A 129 -10.00 1.42 -5.42
N VAL A 130 -9.95 2.67 -4.98
CA VAL A 130 -10.95 3.69 -5.32
C VAL A 130 -10.94 3.99 -6.82
N GLN A 131 -9.76 4.18 -7.41
CA GLN A 131 -9.59 4.44 -8.84
C GLN A 131 -10.08 3.28 -9.71
N GLN A 132 -9.83 2.03 -9.31
CA GLN A 132 -10.36 0.84 -9.96
C GLN A 132 -11.90 0.81 -9.94
N GLY A 133 -12.50 1.27 -8.83
CA GLY A 133 -13.96 1.41 -8.71
C GLY A 133 -14.54 2.43 -9.68
N GLU A 134 -13.89 3.57 -9.83
CA GLU A 134 -14.28 4.62 -10.78
C GLU A 134 -14.17 4.15 -12.24
N GLU A 135 -13.07 3.48 -12.59
CA GLU A 135 -12.90 2.87 -13.92
C GLU A 135 -14.03 1.88 -14.23
N GLN A 136 -14.38 0.99 -13.31
CA GLN A 136 -15.48 0.04 -13.49
C GLN A 136 -16.82 0.74 -13.62
N HIS A 137 -17.06 1.81 -12.85
CA HIS A 137 -18.27 2.61 -12.96
C HIS A 137 -18.39 3.24 -14.34
N GLN A 138 -17.33 3.87 -14.85
CA GLN A 138 -17.30 4.48 -16.17
C GLN A 138 -17.49 3.42 -17.28
N LYS A 139 -16.87 2.26 -17.15
CA LYS A 139 -17.07 1.14 -18.07
C LYS A 139 -18.55 0.73 -18.15
N ARG A 140 -19.20 0.49 -17.00
CA ARG A 140 -20.62 0.10 -16.96
C ARG A 140 -21.52 1.16 -17.61
N LYS A 141 -21.18 2.44 -17.45
CA LYS A 141 -21.91 3.55 -18.08
C LYS A 141 -21.76 3.54 -19.60
N VAL A 142 -20.54 3.31 -20.10
CA VAL A 142 -20.27 3.16 -21.55
C VAL A 142 -21.01 1.97 -22.11
N ASP A 143 -20.95 0.80 -21.46
CA ASP A 143 -21.62 -0.43 -21.91
C ASP A 143 -23.15 -0.25 -21.93
N GLY A 144 -23.72 0.44 -20.92
CA GLY A 144 -25.14 0.77 -20.87
C GLY A 144 -25.58 1.68 -22.02
N LEU A 145 -24.82 2.77 -22.29
CA LEU A 145 -25.10 3.67 -23.39
C LEU A 145 -24.91 3.01 -24.77
N ALA A 146 -23.94 2.14 -24.92
CA ALA A 146 -23.73 1.36 -26.14
C ALA A 146 -24.95 0.46 -26.42
N SER A 147 -25.39 -0.30 -25.42
CA SER A 147 -26.56 -1.17 -25.54
C SER A 147 -27.86 -0.39 -25.83
N GLU A 148 -28.01 0.82 -25.26
CA GLU A 148 -29.14 1.69 -25.53
C GLU A 148 -29.09 2.23 -26.97
N LEU A 149 -27.90 2.65 -27.44
CA LEU A 149 -27.71 3.11 -28.82
C LEU A 149 -28.06 2.00 -29.81
N ASP A 150 -27.59 0.77 -29.59
CA ASP A 150 -27.87 -0.37 -30.47
C ASP A 150 -29.39 -0.63 -30.57
N ARG A 151 -30.12 -0.58 -29.44
CA ARG A 151 -31.58 -0.69 -29.43
C ARG A 151 -32.26 0.41 -30.23
N LYS A 152 -31.79 1.65 -30.11
CA LYS A 152 -32.34 2.82 -30.83
C LYS A 152 -32.04 2.73 -32.33
N VAL A 153 -30.84 2.28 -32.71
CA VAL A 153 -30.46 2.04 -34.12
C VAL A 153 -31.37 0.98 -34.75
N LEU A 154 -31.59 -0.14 -34.08
CA LEU A 154 -32.50 -1.19 -34.55
C LEU A 154 -33.94 -0.69 -34.69
N ALA A 155 -34.42 0.12 -33.74
CA ALA A 155 -35.75 0.72 -33.82
C ALA A 155 -35.87 1.70 -35.00
N PHE A 156 -34.81 2.48 -35.25
CA PHE A 156 -34.76 3.39 -36.40
C PHE A 156 -34.78 2.62 -37.73
N GLN A 157 -33.96 1.59 -37.87
CA GLN A 157 -33.93 0.73 -39.07
C GLN A 157 -35.29 0.09 -39.38
N ARG A 158 -35.98 -0.41 -38.35
CA ARG A 158 -37.34 -0.97 -38.48
C ARG A 158 -38.36 0.09 -38.93
N ALA A 159 -38.26 1.32 -38.40
CA ALA A 159 -39.14 2.43 -38.81
C ALA A 159 -38.86 2.86 -40.26
N GLU A 160 -37.58 2.94 -40.64
CA GLU A 160 -37.15 3.25 -42.01
C GLU A 160 -37.64 2.20 -43.02
N SER A 161 -37.48 0.88 -42.73
CA SER A 161 -37.98 -0.21 -43.56
C SER A 161 -39.50 -0.14 -43.75
N ARG A 162 -40.27 0.09 -42.68
CA ARG A 162 -41.76 0.22 -42.78
C ARG A 162 -42.18 1.39 -43.67
N ILE A 163 -41.44 2.53 -43.56
CA ILE A 163 -41.72 3.69 -44.39
C ILE A 163 -41.38 3.43 -45.87
N LEU A 164 -40.30 2.70 -46.14
CA LEU A 164 -39.90 2.28 -47.51
C LEU A 164 -40.92 1.28 -48.10
N GLU A 165 -41.38 0.29 -47.35
CA GLU A 165 -42.40 -0.67 -47.76
C GLU A 165 -43.73 0.01 -48.09
N SER A 166 -44.17 0.97 -47.25
CA SER A 166 -45.43 1.69 -47.51
C SER A 166 -45.34 2.58 -48.76
N LYS A 167 -44.16 3.10 -49.14
CA LYS A 167 -43.95 3.85 -50.42
C LYS A 167 -44.17 2.99 -51.65
N LEU A 168 -43.99 1.66 -51.56
CA LEU A 168 -44.14 0.73 -52.68
C LEU A 168 -45.62 0.38 -52.95
N HIS A 169 -46.51 0.62 -51.99
CA HIS A 169 -47.89 0.13 -52.07
C HIS A 169 -49.01 1.16 -52.23
N GLU A 170 -48.73 2.48 -52.16
CA GLU A 170 -49.80 3.50 -52.18
C GLU A 170 -49.40 4.77 -52.95
N HIS A 171 -50.38 5.33 -53.70
CA HIS A 171 -50.41 6.71 -54.19
C HIS A 171 -50.59 7.69 -52.96
N GLU A 172 -49.51 7.98 -52.27
CA GLU A 172 -49.52 8.78 -51.05
C GLU A 172 -49.53 10.27 -51.33
N SER A 173 -50.31 11.02 -50.54
CA SER A 173 -50.31 12.51 -50.62
C SER A 173 -48.98 13.09 -50.19
N GLN A 174 -48.51 14.13 -50.85
CA GLN A 174 -47.22 14.82 -50.60
C GLN A 174 -47.06 15.26 -49.14
N ALA A 175 -48.15 15.56 -48.43
CA ALA A 175 -48.13 15.94 -46.98
C ALA A 175 -47.67 14.77 -46.06
N ASN A 176 -48.11 13.56 -46.35
CA ASN A 176 -47.75 12.35 -45.55
C ASN A 176 -46.27 11.99 -45.77
N VAL A 177 -45.76 12.13 -46.99
CA VAL A 177 -44.36 11.88 -47.27
C VAL A 177 -43.45 12.86 -46.55
N ARG A 178 -43.83 14.13 -46.49
CA ARG A 178 -43.09 15.20 -45.79
C ARG A 178 -43.01 14.92 -44.27
N SER A 179 -44.15 14.59 -43.64
CA SER A 179 -44.22 14.27 -42.22
C SER A 179 -43.34 13.06 -41.82
N ARG A 180 -43.30 12.03 -42.69
CA ARG A 180 -42.46 10.83 -42.45
C ARG A 180 -41.00 11.13 -42.61
N ILE A 181 -40.59 11.98 -43.54
CA ILE A 181 -39.19 12.41 -43.72
C ILE A 181 -38.78 13.25 -42.50
N GLU A 182 -39.60 14.13 -42.01
CA GLU A 182 -39.35 14.93 -40.82
C GLU A 182 -39.16 14.08 -39.58
N TYR A 183 -40.02 13.08 -39.36
CA TYR A 183 -39.89 12.08 -38.29
C TYR A 183 -38.57 11.31 -38.37
N LEU A 184 -38.16 10.82 -39.55
CA LEU A 184 -36.87 10.13 -39.71
C LEU A 184 -35.68 11.03 -39.45
N THR A 185 -35.79 12.31 -39.89
CA THR A 185 -34.72 13.30 -39.69
C THR A 185 -34.54 13.60 -38.18
N GLU A 186 -35.63 13.76 -37.45
CA GLU A 186 -35.64 13.98 -36.01
C GLU A 186 -35.01 12.74 -35.26
N LYS A 187 -35.44 11.54 -35.63
CA LYS A 187 -34.86 10.30 -35.06
C LYS A 187 -33.39 10.15 -35.35
N LYS A 188 -32.93 10.50 -36.56
CA LYS A 188 -31.52 10.51 -36.93
C LYS A 188 -30.72 11.50 -36.09
N ALA A 189 -31.22 12.72 -35.94
CA ALA A 189 -30.58 13.75 -35.12
C ALA A 189 -30.46 13.28 -33.64
N MET A 190 -31.48 12.59 -33.11
CA MET A 190 -31.44 12.00 -31.77
C MET A 190 -30.35 10.90 -31.69
N LEU A 191 -30.22 10.02 -32.67
CA LEU A 191 -29.17 9.00 -32.70
C LEU A 191 -27.77 9.64 -32.72
N ASP A 192 -27.58 10.72 -33.47
CA ASP A 192 -26.30 11.41 -33.55
C ASP A 192 -25.93 12.07 -32.21
N MET A 193 -26.92 12.60 -31.46
CA MET A 193 -26.71 13.06 -30.10
C MET A 193 -26.29 11.91 -29.15
N PHE A 194 -26.93 10.77 -29.26
CA PHE A 194 -26.56 9.59 -28.47
C PHE A 194 -25.14 9.09 -28.79
N ARG A 195 -24.74 9.07 -30.04
CA ARG A 195 -23.37 8.72 -30.49
C ARG A 195 -22.35 9.68 -29.87
N LYS A 196 -22.57 10.97 -29.98
CA LYS A 196 -21.68 11.99 -29.37
C LYS A 196 -21.57 11.80 -27.85
N ARG A 197 -22.69 11.52 -27.18
CA ARG A 197 -22.68 11.23 -25.74
C ARG A 197 -21.88 9.98 -25.40
N LEU A 198 -22.03 8.90 -26.17
CA LEU A 198 -21.27 7.67 -26.01
C LEU A 198 -19.78 7.92 -26.21
N ASP A 199 -19.40 8.68 -27.21
CA ASP A 199 -18.00 8.98 -27.49
C ASP A 199 -17.35 9.82 -26.37
N MET A 200 -18.08 10.77 -25.79
CA MET A 200 -17.61 11.51 -24.61
C MET A 200 -17.42 10.60 -23.38
N GLU A 201 -18.30 9.64 -23.16
CA GLU A 201 -18.16 8.71 -22.03
C GLU A 201 -17.07 7.66 -22.27
N LYS A 202 -16.83 7.26 -23.52
CA LYS A 202 -15.68 6.40 -23.89
C LYS A 202 -14.36 7.13 -23.61
N GLU A 203 -14.26 8.41 -23.91
CA GLU A 203 -13.07 9.21 -23.63
C GLU A 203 -12.81 9.31 -22.13
N LYS A 204 -13.85 9.56 -21.33
CA LYS A 204 -13.73 9.55 -19.86
C LYS A 204 -13.27 8.19 -19.33
N HIS A 205 -13.81 7.09 -19.86
CA HIS A 205 -13.38 5.74 -19.49
C HIS A 205 -11.91 5.51 -19.86
N HIS A 206 -11.50 5.93 -21.08
CA HIS A 206 -10.11 5.81 -21.52
C HIS A 206 -9.15 6.58 -20.58
N ASN A 207 -9.49 7.80 -20.20
CA ASN A 207 -8.70 8.59 -19.26
C ASN A 207 -8.63 7.93 -17.88
N SER A 208 -9.76 7.40 -17.37
CA SER A 208 -9.79 6.66 -16.11
C SER A 208 -8.90 5.40 -16.16
N LEU A 209 -8.92 4.66 -17.27
CA LEU A 209 -8.07 3.51 -17.51
C LEU A 209 -6.57 3.89 -17.49
N GLN A 210 -6.20 4.98 -18.15
CA GLN A 210 -4.81 5.46 -18.14
C GLN A 210 -4.34 5.82 -16.73
N VAL A 211 -5.19 6.47 -15.93
CA VAL A 211 -4.87 6.80 -14.53
C VAL A 211 -4.67 5.53 -13.71
N THR A 212 -5.56 4.55 -13.82
CA THR A 212 -5.42 3.24 -13.13
C THR A 212 -4.12 2.55 -13.53
N GLN A 213 -3.81 2.52 -14.81
CA GLN A 213 -2.57 1.95 -15.34
C GLN A 213 -1.33 2.65 -14.78
N HIS A 214 -1.31 3.98 -14.82
CA HIS A 214 -0.19 4.78 -14.31
C HIS A 214 0.04 4.54 -12.81
N VAL A 215 -1.02 4.48 -12.01
CA VAL A 215 -0.92 4.19 -10.57
C VAL A 215 -0.39 2.79 -10.33
N THR A 216 -0.89 1.80 -11.05
CA THR A 216 -0.49 0.39 -10.89
C THR A 216 0.98 0.16 -11.30
N VAL A 217 1.41 0.75 -12.42
CA VAL A 217 2.77 0.51 -12.96
C VAL A 217 3.84 1.31 -12.22
N ASN A 218 3.53 2.53 -11.80
CA ASN A 218 4.55 3.44 -11.27
C ASN A 218 4.51 3.57 -9.74
N ARG A 219 3.33 3.81 -9.14
CA ARG A 219 3.24 4.07 -7.71
C ARG A 219 3.36 2.81 -6.88
N PHE A 220 2.75 1.74 -7.34
CA PHE A 220 2.73 0.49 -6.59
C PHE A 220 4.14 -0.12 -6.38
N PRO A 221 4.99 -0.31 -7.40
CA PRO A 221 6.35 -0.78 -7.20
C PRO A 221 7.20 0.18 -6.37
N THR A 222 6.94 1.49 -6.47
CA THR A 222 7.64 2.50 -5.67
C THR A 222 7.29 2.39 -4.19
N GLY A 223 6.01 2.20 -3.87
CA GLY A 223 5.55 1.99 -2.49
C GLY A 223 6.17 0.74 -1.85
N PHE A 224 6.15 -0.39 -2.56
CA PHE A 224 6.81 -1.63 -2.12
C PHE A 224 8.30 -1.44 -1.88
N SER A 225 9.00 -0.84 -2.82
CA SER A 225 10.44 -0.59 -2.69
C SER A 225 10.75 0.25 -1.45
N SER A 226 9.97 1.30 -1.18
CA SER A 226 10.16 2.15 0.01
C SER A 226 9.94 1.37 1.31
N VAL A 227 8.99 0.43 1.35
CA VAL A 227 8.78 -0.45 2.52
C VAL A 227 10.00 -1.36 2.73
N PHE A 228 10.48 -2.04 1.68
CA PHE A 228 11.64 -2.92 1.80
C PHE A 228 12.93 -2.15 2.12
N GLU A 229 13.11 -0.95 1.59
CA GLU A 229 14.25 -0.09 1.93
C GLU A 229 14.22 0.30 3.41
N SER A 230 13.07 0.67 3.94
CA SER A 230 12.94 1.02 5.36
C SER A 230 13.15 -0.19 6.28
N LEU A 231 12.68 -1.38 5.90
CA LEU A 231 12.93 -2.65 6.61
C LEU A 231 14.41 -3.04 6.57
N LEU A 232 15.07 -2.85 5.44
CA LEU A 232 16.51 -3.05 5.32
C LEU A 232 17.28 -2.11 6.25
N GLY A 233 16.92 -0.83 6.28
CA GLY A 233 17.49 0.16 7.19
C GLY A 233 17.31 -0.23 8.67
N PHE A 234 16.10 -0.66 9.04
CA PHE A 234 15.81 -1.18 10.38
C PHE A 234 16.64 -2.43 10.71
N SER A 235 16.77 -3.37 9.78
CA SER A 235 17.52 -4.61 10.00
C SER A 235 19.02 -4.36 10.16
N LYS A 236 19.61 -3.46 9.36
CA LYS A 236 21.02 -3.05 9.49
C LYS A 236 21.29 -2.32 10.81
N ALA A 237 20.35 -1.45 11.22
CA ALA A 237 20.44 -0.78 12.53
C ALA A 237 20.35 -1.79 13.69
N SER A 238 19.48 -2.79 13.58
CA SER A 238 19.35 -3.87 14.56
C SER A 238 20.60 -4.73 14.63
N GLU A 239 21.18 -5.10 13.48
CA GLU A 239 22.44 -5.87 13.43
C GLU A 239 23.57 -5.12 14.12
N LYS A 240 23.74 -3.83 13.82
CA LYS A 240 24.72 -2.98 14.48
C LYS A 240 24.47 -2.90 15.99
N MET A 241 23.23 -2.72 16.41
CA MET A 241 22.82 -2.68 17.82
C MET A 241 23.25 -3.95 18.56
N TYR A 242 23.01 -5.12 17.99
CA TYR A 242 23.43 -6.39 18.63
C TYR A 242 24.95 -6.57 18.62
N ALA A 243 25.66 -6.13 17.59
CA ALA A 243 27.12 -6.14 17.54
C ALA A 243 27.71 -5.24 18.63
N ASP A 244 27.17 -4.04 18.83
CA ASP A 244 27.59 -3.09 19.86
C ASP A 244 27.34 -3.66 21.27
N LEU A 245 26.19 -4.32 21.50
CA LEU A 245 25.87 -5.00 22.76
C LEU A 245 26.82 -6.15 23.05
N LEU A 246 27.18 -6.96 22.07
CA LEU A 246 28.17 -8.05 22.22
C LEU A 246 29.56 -7.53 22.54
N ALA A 247 30.00 -6.46 21.88
CA ALA A 247 31.28 -5.81 22.16
C ALA A 247 31.30 -5.24 23.60
N PHE A 248 30.21 -4.62 24.03
CA PHE A 248 30.07 -4.11 25.40
C PHE A 248 30.11 -5.23 26.44
N GLY A 249 29.42 -6.35 26.19
CA GLY A 249 29.42 -7.51 27.09
C GLY A 249 30.78 -8.18 27.24
N LYS A 250 31.60 -8.21 26.16
CA LYS A 250 32.98 -8.72 26.21
C LYS A 250 33.88 -7.80 27.05
N ASN A 251 33.78 -6.48 26.86
CA ASN A 251 34.59 -5.53 27.61
C ASN A 251 34.26 -5.55 29.11
N ALA A 252 32.97 -5.72 29.46
CA ALA A 252 32.53 -5.84 30.86
C ALA A 252 33.12 -7.10 31.56
N LYS A 253 33.27 -8.22 30.86
CA LYS A 253 33.91 -9.44 31.40
C LYS A 253 35.40 -9.27 31.66
N VAL A 254 36.13 -8.62 30.75
CA VAL A 254 37.55 -8.37 30.90
C VAL A 254 37.84 -7.51 32.13
N LEU A 255 37.04 -6.49 32.39
CA LEU A 255 37.14 -5.62 33.56
C LEU A 255 36.90 -6.37 34.88
N ASP A 256 35.94 -7.32 34.91
CA ASP A 256 35.68 -8.16 36.06
C ASP A 256 36.84 -9.17 36.35
N GLU A 257 37.47 -9.72 35.34
CA GLU A 257 38.62 -10.62 35.46
C GLU A 257 39.88 -9.87 35.94
N GLU A 258 40.08 -8.62 35.52
CA GLU A 258 41.19 -7.77 36.01
C GLU A 258 40.98 -7.28 37.45
N ALA A 259 39.72 -7.05 37.84
CA ALA A 259 39.36 -6.64 39.21
C ALA A 259 39.44 -7.79 40.26
N SER A 260 39.48 -9.04 39.75
CA SER A 260 39.54 -10.25 40.60
C SER A 260 40.97 -10.80 40.79
N LYS A 261 41.98 -10.15 40.19
CA LYS A 261 43.41 -10.43 40.36
C LYS A 261 44.06 -9.42 41.29
#